data_309c702cd650170e3114f3eb1d942d3d
#
_entry.id   309c702cd650170e3114f3eb1d942d3d
#
_cell.length_a   1.000
_cell.length_b   1.000
_cell.length_c   1.000
_cell.angle_alpha   90.00
_cell.angle_beta   90.00
_cell.angle_gamma   90.00
#
_symmetry.space_group_name_H-M   'P 1'
#
loop_
_entity.id
_entity.type
_entity.pdbx_description
1 polymer ?
#
loop_
_entity_poly.entity_id
_entity_poly.type
_entity_poly.pdbx_seq_one_letter_code
_entity_poly.pdbx_strand_id
1 'polypeptide(L)'
;MNPALTTFKKFGRAVIAGERAGFISPSGFLAMHLFQGAAWILLALLALKKGAAGSPLFFAVIHAFGLGFLSLAAMSVLVHVLPAAAGLAIGNNLRDRGAIGGVILGALLFVGGWIVPNLKLSLAGGGVIFLSEGYFLGRVIQEIAGKRGHGGLQGIGLGLMIGGALTFFLAGSLLGILMLLTLLSPVFTLSLVKAPPAHALMMIGGWLTLLVMAIFLRTSGPLLGRSLMGDLPVRGWLLAGSGIILALPGLLIPLPILLPPGFALGAAGVILYGIPLKRALGMARPVNRIPLWFLRSSFTWLLSGGLLLFFSMGSRHPPLAVILLIFLVGGVGQFFLAHLYHLGPRLLSILRNGPGDLTPPVALLNRKRSIATFLLYQAGIAFSVLSFFREGDLSSVMRLAGATTGFLAWIFLSLEIRSGWMTAGRFPETQERILFPIGGKKE
;
A
#
# COMPACT_ATOMS: atom_id res chain seq x y z
N MET A 1 -9.28 18.64 29.63
CA MET A 1 -9.29 18.82 28.15
C MET A 1 -8.83 17.52 27.52
N ASN A 2 -9.61 16.90 26.63
CA ASN A 2 -9.32 15.56 26.10
C ASN A 2 -8.08 15.63 25.17
N PRO A 3 -6.96 14.91 25.47
CA PRO A 3 -5.73 14.96 24.68
C PRO A 3 -5.95 14.56 23.21
N ALA A 4 -6.93 13.71 22.92
CA ALA A 4 -7.31 13.35 21.56
C ALA A 4 -7.83 14.55 20.76
N LEU A 5 -8.62 15.44 21.38
CA LEU A 5 -9.13 16.65 20.73
C LEU A 5 -8.01 17.67 20.43
N THR A 6 -7.00 17.74 21.30
CA THR A 6 -5.84 18.63 21.11
C THR A 6 -4.94 18.12 19.97
N THR A 7 -4.78 16.81 19.86
CA THR A 7 -4.04 16.17 18.75
C THR A 7 -4.79 16.34 17.44
N PHE A 8 -6.12 16.22 17.45
CA PHE A 8 -6.96 16.43 16.26
C PHE A 8 -6.93 17.89 15.80
N LYS A 9 -6.99 18.86 16.74
CA LYS A 9 -6.84 20.30 16.43
C LYS A 9 -5.44 20.63 15.91
N LYS A 10 -4.37 20.02 16.46
CA LYS A 10 -3.00 20.20 15.95
C LYS A 10 -2.83 19.57 14.56
N PHE A 11 -3.40 18.39 14.33
CA PHE A 11 -3.37 17.73 13.01
C PHE A 11 -4.21 18.54 11.99
N GLY A 12 -5.41 18.98 12.37
CA GLY A 12 -6.24 19.87 11.54
C GLY A 12 -5.55 21.20 11.24
N ARG A 13 -4.88 21.84 12.21
CA ARG A 13 -4.08 23.06 11.96
C ARG A 13 -2.82 22.79 11.14
N ALA A 14 -2.17 21.66 11.29
CA ALA A 14 -1.03 21.28 10.42
C ALA A 14 -1.48 21.02 8.98
N VAL A 15 -2.68 20.46 8.79
CA VAL A 15 -3.31 20.30 7.47
C VAL A 15 -3.80 21.67 6.92
N ILE A 16 -4.28 22.57 7.77
CA ILE A 16 -4.76 23.92 7.40
C ILE A 16 -3.58 24.90 7.24
N ALA A 17 -2.58 24.86 8.11
CA ALA A 17 -1.33 25.65 7.95
C ALA A 17 -0.47 25.13 6.79
N GLY A 18 -0.77 23.93 6.32
CA GLY A 18 -0.24 23.37 5.09
C GLY A 18 -0.93 23.89 3.83
N GLU A 19 -1.18 25.20 3.71
CA GLU A 19 -1.37 25.83 2.37
C GLU A 19 -0.22 25.50 1.42
N ARG A 20 0.84 24.85 1.94
CA ARG A 20 1.97 24.27 1.24
C ARG A 20 2.05 22.73 1.32
N ALA A 21 1.13 22.04 2.02
CA ALA A 21 1.12 20.59 2.07
C ALA A 21 0.77 20.06 0.69
N GLY A 22 1.72 19.32 0.10
CA GLY A 22 1.57 18.75 -1.22
C GLY A 22 0.25 18.01 -1.37
N PHE A 23 -0.53 18.41 -2.35
CA PHE A 23 -1.74 17.71 -2.73
C PHE A 23 -1.37 16.27 -3.09
N ILE A 24 -2.19 15.29 -2.63
CA ILE A 24 -2.21 13.98 -3.31
C ILE A 24 -2.31 14.29 -4.79
N SER A 25 -1.36 13.78 -5.56
CA SER A 25 -1.44 13.93 -7.00
C SER A 25 -2.74 13.28 -7.47
N PRO A 26 -3.75 14.04 -7.97
CA PRO A 26 -5.00 13.46 -8.44
C PRO A 26 -4.74 12.41 -9.52
N SER A 27 -3.68 12.60 -10.32
CA SER A 27 -3.22 11.66 -11.33
C SER A 27 -2.72 10.35 -10.71
N GLY A 28 -1.97 10.40 -9.60
CA GLY A 28 -1.53 9.20 -8.88
C GLY A 28 -2.70 8.41 -8.30
N PHE A 29 -3.67 9.12 -7.70
CA PHE A 29 -4.89 8.50 -7.18
C PHE A 29 -5.73 7.85 -8.29
N LEU A 30 -5.93 8.55 -9.41
CA LEU A 30 -6.67 8.01 -10.55
C LEU A 30 -5.93 6.80 -11.16
N ALA A 31 -4.62 6.92 -11.37
CA ALA A 31 -3.82 5.84 -11.96
C ALA A 31 -3.86 4.57 -11.09
N MET A 32 -3.63 4.67 -9.76
CA MET A 32 -3.70 3.51 -8.88
C MET A 32 -5.07 2.83 -8.95
N HIS A 33 -6.15 3.61 -9.02
CA HIS A 33 -7.50 3.09 -9.07
C HIS A 33 -7.77 2.36 -10.41
N LEU A 34 -7.30 2.92 -11.53
CA LEU A 34 -7.38 2.27 -12.84
C LEU A 34 -6.56 0.98 -12.90
N PHE A 35 -5.36 0.96 -12.31
CA PHE A 35 -4.56 -0.26 -12.22
C PHE A 35 -5.21 -1.36 -11.36
N GLN A 36 -5.92 -0.98 -10.30
CA GLN A 36 -6.69 -1.94 -9.50
C GLN A 36 -7.77 -2.62 -10.35
N GLY A 37 -8.54 -1.85 -11.13
CA GLY A 37 -9.55 -2.40 -12.05
C GLY A 37 -8.92 -3.25 -13.15
N ALA A 38 -7.83 -2.77 -13.77
CA ALA A 38 -7.09 -3.50 -14.78
C ALA A 38 -6.55 -4.84 -14.26
N ALA A 39 -6.06 -4.89 -13.03
CA ALA A 39 -5.55 -6.13 -12.42
C ALA A 39 -6.65 -7.21 -12.30
N TRP A 40 -7.88 -6.84 -11.94
CA TRP A 40 -9.01 -7.76 -11.91
C TRP A 40 -9.40 -8.24 -13.31
N ILE A 41 -9.37 -7.36 -14.32
CA ILE A 41 -9.61 -7.73 -15.73
C ILE A 41 -8.54 -8.70 -16.21
N LEU A 42 -7.26 -8.42 -15.94
CA LEU A 42 -6.14 -9.29 -16.30
C LEU A 42 -6.25 -10.66 -15.64
N LEU A 43 -6.72 -10.72 -14.38
CA LEU A 43 -6.98 -11.99 -13.68
C LEU A 43 -8.13 -12.77 -14.34
N ALA A 44 -9.16 -12.10 -14.82
CA ALA A 44 -10.21 -12.74 -15.62
C ALA A 44 -9.68 -13.31 -16.94
N LEU A 45 -8.86 -12.52 -17.66
CA LEU A 45 -8.21 -12.98 -18.88
C LEU A 45 -7.26 -14.17 -18.63
N LEU A 46 -6.53 -14.17 -17.52
CA LEU A 46 -5.69 -15.31 -17.10
C LEU A 46 -6.54 -16.56 -16.87
N ALA A 47 -7.73 -16.41 -16.27
CA ALA A 47 -8.66 -17.50 -16.05
C ALA A 47 -9.21 -18.06 -17.38
N LEU A 48 -9.68 -17.17 -18.27
CA LEU A 48 -10.26 -17.55 -19.59
C LEU A 48 -9.23 -18.23 -20.50
N LYS A 49 -7.97 -17.78 -20.45
CA LYS A 49 -6.87 -18.39 -21.22
C LYS A 49 -6.29 -19.65 -20.56
N LYS A 50 -6.85 -20.12 -19.44
CA LYS A 50 -6.33 -21.22 -18.63
C LYS A 50 -4.82 -21.02 -18.30
N GLY A 51 -4.39 -19.77 -18.12
CA GLY A 51 -3.00 -19.38 -17.92
C GLY A 51 -2.44 -19.92 -16.61
N ALA A 52 -1.22 -20.45 -16.68
CA ALA A 52 -0.50 -20.95 -15.51
C ALA A 52 0.18 -19.84 -14.71
N ALA A 53 0.48 -20.13 -13.44
CA ALA A 53 1.43 -19.35 -12.68
C ALA A 53 2.79 -19.29 -13.39
N GLY A 54 3.40 -18.10 -13.49
CA GLY A 54 4.64 -17.91 -14.25
C GLY A 54 4.45 -17.53 -15.72
N SER A 55 3.22 -17.52 -16.25
CA SER A 55 2.94 -16.98 -17.59
C SER A 55 3.14 -15.46 -17.65
N PRO A 56 3.40 -14.85 -18.83
CA PRO A 56 3.50 -13.39 -18.96
C PRO A 56 2.28 -12.66 -18.40
N LEU A 57 1.08 -13.19 -18.65
CA LEU A 57 -0.16 -12.60 -18.14
C LEU A 57 -0.26 -12.67 -16.60
N PHE A 58 0.27 -13.74 -15.98
CA PHE A 58 0.35 -13.83 -14.51
C PHE A 58 1.27 -12.75 -13.94
N PHE A 59 2.42 -12.49 -14.56
CA PHE A 59 3.30 -11.39 -14.16
C PHE A 59 2.64 -10.02 -14.37
N ALA A 60 1.87 -9.83 -15.44
CA ALA A 60 1.08 -8.61 -15.64
C ALA A 60 0.08 -8.39 -14.49
N VAL A 61 -0.65 -9.44 -14.05
CA VAL A 61 -1.59 -9.37 -12.91
C VAL A 61 -0.88 -8.95 -11.62
N ILE A 62 0.21 -9.65 -11.26
CA ILE A 62 0.94 -9.38 -10.01
C ILE A 62 1.48 -7.95 -9.99
N HIS A 63 2.06 -7.48 -11.10
CA HIS A 63 2.64 -6.14 -11.16
C HIS A 63 1.58 -5.05 -11.31
N ALA A 64 0.42 -5.33 -11.92
CA ALA A 64 -0.70 -4.40 -11.91
C ALA A 64 -1.23 -4.19 -10.48
N PHE A 65 -1.33 -5.25 -9.65
CA PHE A 65 -1.65 -5.12 -8.23
C PHE A 65 -0.51 -4.50 -7.43
N GLY A 66 0.69 -5.07 -7.48
CA GLY A 66 1.81 -4.69 -6.61
C GLY A 66 2.38 -3.32 -6.94
N LEU A 67 2.67 -3.09 -8.22
CA LEU A 67 3.31 -1.86 -8.70
C LEU A 67 2.26 -0.81 -9.07
N GLY A 68 1.29 -1.17 -9.93
CA GLY A 68 0.32 -0.23 -10.47
C GLY A 68 -0.70 0.24 -9.42
N PHE A 69 -1.21 -0.64 -8.56
CA PHE A 69 -2.15 -0.23 -7.51
C PHE A 69 -1.43 0.13 -6.21
N LEU A 70 -0.71 -0.81 -5.58
CA LEU A 70 -0.21 -0.62 -4.22
C LEU A 70 0.96 0.35 -4.12
N SER A 71 1.96 0.25 -5.01
CA SER A 71 3.12 1.15 -4.95
C SER A 71 2.75 2.56 -5.40
N LEU A 72 1.89 2.74 -6.40
CA LEU A 72 1.36 4.06 -6.75
C LEU A 72 0.49 4.65 -5.64
N ALA A 73 -0.35 3.85 -4.97
CA ALA A 73 -1.11 4.28 -3.81
C ALA A 73 -0.18 4.76 -2.69
N ALA A 74 0.85 3.97 -2.39
CA ALA A 74 1.86 4.29 -1.39
C ALA A 74 2.59 5.60 -1.71
N MET A 75 3.13 5.75 -2.91
CA MET A 75 3.83 6.96 -3.35
C MET A 75 2.91 8.18 -3.33
N SER A 76 1.67 8.05 -3.80
CA SER A 76 0.68 9.14 -3.79
C SER A 76 0.31 9.58 -2.37
N VAL A 77 0.27 8.64 -1.42
CA VAL A 77 0.01 8.93 0.01
C VAL A 77 1.24 9.57 0.66
N LEU A 78 2.45 9.12 0.32
CA LEU A 78 3.70 9.63 0.92
C LEU A 78 3.89 11.13 0.68
N VAL A 79 3.60 11.66 -0.51
CA VAL A 79 3.72 13.10 -0.77
C VAL A 79 2.78 13.95 0.10
N HIS A 80 1.74 13.34 0.67
CA HIS A 80 0.83 13.99 1.62
C HIS A 80 1.24 13.73 3.08
N VAL A 81 1.60 12.49 3.40
CA VAL A 81 1.92 12.06 4.77
C VAL A 81 3.27 12.62 5.23
N LEU A 82 4.29 12.65 4.38
CA LEU A 82 5.62 13.12 4.73
C LEU A 82 5.63 14.59 5.19
N PRO A 83 4.99 15.56 4.49
CA PRO A 83 4.85 16.92 5.01
C PRO A 83 4.05 16.99 6.31
N ALA A 84 2.92 16.33 6.36
CA ALA A 84 1.98 16.43 7.49
C ALA A 84 2.50 15.71 8.76
N ALA A 85 3.14 14.55 8.62
CA ALA A 85 3.51 13.68 9.74
C ALA A 85 4.99 13.79 10.14
N ALA A 86 5.89 14.01 9.17
CA ALA A 86 7.32 14.12 9.38
C ALA A 86 7.85 15.56 9.17
N GLY A 87 7.00 16.47 8.68
CA GLY A 87 7.35 17.86 8.37
C GLY A 87 8.34 17.99 7.22
N LEU A 88 8.52 16.98 6.37
CA LEU A 88 9.43 17.00 5.23
C LEU A 88 8.81 17.76 4.06
N ALA A 89 9.55 18.67 3.41
CA ALA A 89 9.05 19.50 2.30
C ALA A 89 9.06 18.74 0.97
N ILE A 90 8.26 17.67 0.87
CA ILE A 90 8.13 16.79 -0.29
C ILE A 90 6.77 16.96 -0.94
N GLY A 91 6.69 16.82 -2.26
CA GLY A 91 5.44 16.87 -3.03
C GLY A 91 5.00 18.26 -3.48
N ASN A 92 5.70 19.33 -3.08
CA ASN A 92 5.32 20.72 -3.37
C ASN A 92 5.87 21.24 -4.69
N ASN A 93 6.83 20.57 -5.32
CA ASN A 93 7.47 21.01 -6.54
C ASN A 93 7.12 20.11 -7.73
N LEU A 94 7.34 20.64 -8.94
CA LEU A 94 7.07 19.92 -10.19
C LEU A 94 7.90 18.62 -10.32
N ARG A 95 9.11 18.61 -9.75
CA ARG A 95 10.01 17.45 -9.83
C ARG A 95 9.49 16.29 -8.97
N ASP A 96 8.99 16.55 -7.75
CA ASP A 96 8.41 15.52 -6.90
C ASP A 96 7.13 14.93 -7.53
N ARG A 97 6.32 15.78 -8.19
CA ARG A 97 5.16 15.32 -8.98
C ARG A 97 5.60 14.53 -10.21
N GLY A 98 6.69 14.95 -10.85
CA GLY A 98 7.31 14.23 -11.96
C GLY A 98 7.75 12.82 -11.60
N ALA A 99 8.27 12.61 -10.38
CA ALA A 99 8.61 11.27 -9.91
C ALA A 99 7.39 10.33 -9.86
N ILE A 100 6.23 10.81 -9.37
CA ILE A 100 4.99 10.03 -9.41
C ILE A 100 4.55 9.76 -10.85
N GLY A 101 4.62 10.78 -11.72
CA GLY A 101 4.35 10.63 -13.15
C GLY A 101 5.26 9.58 -13.81
N GLY A 102 6.54 9.56 -13.43
CA GLY A 102 7.50 8.56 -13.87
C GLY A 102 7.12 7.14 -13.41
N VAL A 103 6.70 6.97 -12.15
CA VAL A 103 6.21 5.66 -11.67
C VAL A 103 4.95 5.24 -12.43
N ILE A 104 4.01 6.17 -12.72
CA ILE A 104 2.81 5.86 -13.53
C ILE A 104 3.22 5.39 -14.93
N LEU A 105 4.05 6.15 -15.62
CA LEU A 105 4.51 5.81 -16.98
C LEU A 105 5.28 4.49 -16.97
N GLY A 106 6.19 4.33 -16.03
CA GLY A 106 6.98 3.11 -15.87
C GLY A 106 6.10 1.88 -15.60
N ALA A 107 5.08 2.00 -14.74
CA ALA A 107 4.15 0.92 -14.48
C ALA A 107 3.31 0.55 -15.73
N LEU A 108 2.87 1.54 -16.52
CA LEU A 108 2.16 1.31 -17.79
C LEU A 108 3.04 0.55 -18.78
N LEU A 109 4.29 0.98 -18.97
CA LEU A 109 5.24 0.32 -19.86
C LEU A 109 5.58 -1.09 -19.35
N PHE A 110 5.81 -1.24 -18.05
CA PHE A 110 6.19 -2.51 -17.44
C PHE A 110 5.06 -3.56 -17.57
N VAL A 111 3.87 -3.23 -17.13
CA VAL A 111 2.69 -4.13 -17.21
C VAL A 111 2.30 -4.37 -18.66
N GLY A 112 2.32 -3.31 -19.48
CA GLY A 112 2.07 -3.42 -20.93
C GLY A 112 3.04 -4.36 -21.61
N GLY A 113 4.33 -4.33 -21.27
CA GLY A 113 5.34 -5.23 -21.80
C GLY A 113 5.08 -6.71 -21.49
N TRP A 114 4.50 -7.01 -20.34
CA TRP A 114 4.06 -8.37 -20.01
C TRP A 114 2.77 -8.79 -20.74
N ILE A 115 1.86 -7.84 -21.02
CA ILE A 115 0.62 -8.12 -21.77
C ILE A 115 0.93 -8.45 -23.23
N VAL A 116 1.84 -7.68 -23.87
CA VAL A 116 2.23 -7.84 -25.29
C VAL A 116 3.50 -8.68 -25.48
N PRO A 117 3.89 -9.55 -24.58
CA PRO A 117 5.15 -10.25 -24.31
C PRO A 117 6.41 -9.57 -24.93
N ASN A 118 6.62 -8.30 -24.56
CA ASN A 118 7.78 -7.51 -24.98
C ASN A 118 8.66 -7.14 -23.78
N LEU A 119 9.66 -7.97 -23.50
CA LEU A 119 10.57 -7.80 -22.36
C LEU A 119 11.37 -6.48 -22.42
N LYS A 120 11.68 -5.96 -23.63
CA LYS A 120 12.38 -4.66 -23.78
C LYS A 120 11.50 -3.52 -23.29
N LEU A 121 10.19 -3.59 -23.56
CA LEU A 121 9.23 -2.61 -23.06
C LEU A 121 9.11 -2.69 -21.51
N SER A 122 9.05 -3.91 -20.95
CA SER A 122 9.07 -4.10 -19.50
C SER A 122 10.38 -3.59 -18.89
N LEU A 123 11.52 -3.81 -19.53
CA LEU A 123 12.82 -3.30 -19.07
C LEU A 123 12.85 -1.76 -19.06
N ALA A 124 12.37 -1.12 -20.13
CA ALA A 124 12.27 0.34 -20.20
C ALA A 124 11.37 0.87 -19.07
N GLY A 125 10.20 0.23 -18.85
CA GLY A 125 9.30 0.57 -17.75
C GLY A 125 9.97 0.44 -16.38
N GLY A 126 10.67 -0.67 -16.13
CA GLY A 126 11.45 -0.90 -14.91
C GLY A 126 12.52 0.16 -14.68
N GLY A 127 13.24 0.56 -15.73
CA GLY A 127 14.24 1.64 -15.68
C GLY A 127 13.62 2.99 -15.29
N VAL A 128 12.49 3.36 -15.87
CA VAL A 128 11.77 4.60 -15.52
C VAL A 128 11.30 4.58 -14.07
N ILE A 129 10.79 3.44 -13.57
CA ILE A 129 10.41 3.28 -12.17
C ILE A 129 11.63 3.48 -11.27
N PHE A 130 12.71 2.74 -11.51
CA PHE A 130 13.94 2.79 -10.71
C PHE A 130 14.50 4.20 -10.60
N LEU A 131 14.57 4.96 -11.70
CA LEU A 131 15.03 6.34 -11.69
C LEU A 131 14.09 7.26 -10.88
N SER A 132 12.77 7.07 -11.01
CA SER A 132 11.77 7.84 -10.29
C SER A 132 11.81 7.58 -8.77
N GLU A 133 11.98 6.32 -8.38
CA GLU A 133 12.16 5.89 -6.98
C GLU A 133 13.45 6.42 -6.39
N GLY A 134 14.56 6.31 -7.14
CA GLY A 134 15.87 6.82 -6.74
C GLY A 134 15.85 8.32 -6.49
N TYR A 135 15.20 9.09 -7.38
CA TYR A 135 14.98 10.51 -7.17
C TYR A 135 14.17 10.77 -5.88
N PHE A 136 13.05 10.05 -5.69
CA PHE A 136 12.17 10.26 -4.54
C PHE A 136 12.87 9.91 -3.22
N LEU A 137 13.62 8.80 -3.16
CA LEU A 137 14.45 8.42 -2.01
C LEU A 137 15.52 9.48 -1.73
N GLY A 138 16.20 9.97 -2.76
CA GLY A 138 17.19 11.04 -2.63
C GLY A 138 16.58 12.31 -2.02
N ARG A 139 15.37 12.68 -2.43
CA ARG A 139 14.62 13.80 -1.83
C ARG A 139 14.30 13.58 -0.35
N VAL A 140 13.84 12.37 0.01
CA VAL A 140 13.57 12.02 1.43
C VAL A 140 14.84 12.14 2.26
N ILE A 141 15.96 11.61 1.78
CA ILE A 141 17.26 11.68 2.46
C ILE A 141 17.72 13.13 2.63
N GLN A 142 17.65 13.96 1.59
CA GLN A 142 18.01 15.36 1.63
C GLN A 142 17.20 16.14 2.68
N GLU A 143 15.89 15.93 2.71
CA GLU A 143 15.00 16.58 3.68
C GLU A 143 15.30 16.15 5.12
N ILE A 144 15.57 14.85 5.35
CA ILE A 144 15.96 14.34 6.67
C ILE A 144 17.32 14.94 7.10
N ALA A 145 18.30 14.96 6.20
CA ALA A 145 19.64 15.51 6.49
C ALA A 145 19.58 17.01 6.83
N GLY A 146 18.77 17.78 6.08
CA GLY A 146 18.58 19.22 6.33
C GLY A 146 17.91 19.55 7.67
N LYS A 147 17.16 18.59 8.26
CA LYS A 147 16.43 18.81 9.53
C LYS A 147 17.15 18.37 10.79
N ARG A 148 18.32 17.77 10.70
CA ARG A 148 19.09 17.28 11.88
C ARG A 148 19.33 18.33 12.97
N GLY A 149 19.17 19.62 12.66
CA GLY A 149 19.29 20.72 13.65
C GLY A 149 17.97 21.31 14.17
N HIS A 150 16.81 21.01 13.56
CA HIS A 150 15.56 21.77 13.79
C HIS A 150 14.31 20.92 13.97
N GLY A 151 14.35 19.61 13.81
CA GLY A 151 13.18 18.73 13.87
C GLY A 151 13.13 17.89 15.14
N GLY A 152 11.96 17.77 15.75
CA GLY A 152 11.76 16.84 16.86
C GLY A 152 12.08 15.39 16.44
N LEU A 153 12.72 14.63 17.33
CA LEU A 153 13.16 13.24 17.14
C LEU A 153 12.09 12.31 16.52
N GLN A 154 10.81 12.55 16.79
CA GLN A 154 9.70 11.73 16.26
C GLN A 154 9.48 11.88 14.75
N GLY A 155 9.63 13.07 14.17
CA GLY A 155 9.51 13.30 12.74
C GLY A 155 10.66 12.69 11.95
N ILE A 156 11.89 12.81 12.47
CA ILE A 156 13.08 12.20 11.89
C ILE A 156 12.95 10.67 11.92
N GLY A 157 12.50 10.09 13.03
CA GLY A 157 12.30 8.63 13.16
C GLY A 157 11.35 8.07 12.10
N LEU A 158 10.20 8.72 11.87
CA LEU A 158 9.26 8.31 10.81
C LEU A 158 9.86 8.44 9.42
N GLY A 159 10.60 9.54 9.17
CA GLY A 159 11.32 9.74 7.91
C GLY A 159 12.34 8.62 7.63
N LEU A 160 13.09 8.20 8.65
CA LEU A 160 14.04 7.09 8.54
C LEU A 160 13.35 5.74 8.27
N MET A 161 12.21 5.46 8.93
CA MET A 161 11.43 4.25 8.66
C MET A 161 10.91 4.22 7.22
N ILE A 162 10.38 5.33 6.72
CA ILE A 162 9.92 5.45 5.33
C ILE A 162 11.09 5.37 4.36
N GLY A 163 12.21 6.03 4.66
CA GLY A 163 13.44 5.95 3.87
C GLY A 163 13.97 4.52 3.77
N GLY A 164 13.94 3.75 4.88
CA GLY A 164 14.30 2.34 4.89
C GLY A 164 13.39 1.49 4.00
N ALA A 165 12.07 1.71 4.04
CA ALA A 165 11.14 1.03 3.14
C ALA A 165 11.38 1.40 1.66
N LEU A 166 11.65 2.67 1.35
CA LEU A 166 12.00 3.13 0.00
C LEU A 166 13.33 2.52 -0.49
N THR A 167 14.29 2.27 0.40
CA THR A 167 15.53 1.58 0.04
C THR A 167 15.26 0.15 -0.42
N PHE A 168 14.34 -0.58 0.24
CA PHE A 168 13.92 -1.89 -0.23
C PHE A 168 13.17 -1.83 -1.56
N PHE A 169 12.38 -0.78 -1.80
CA PHE A 169 11.72 -0.56 -3.08
C PHE A 169 12.77 -0.42 -4.20
N LEU A 170 13.74 0.47 -4.03
CA LEU A 170 14.80 0.70 -5.00
C LEU A 170 15.65 -0.56 -5.23
N ALA A 171 16.05 -1.27 -4.17
CA ALA A 171 16.83 -2.50 -4.27
C ALA A 171 16.02 -3.63 -4.95
N GLY A 172 14.74 -3.76 -4.62
CA GLY A 172 13.84 -4.70 -5.26
C GLY A 172 13.63 -4.39 -6.74
N SER A 173 13.44 -3.13 -7.10
CA SER A 173 13.32 -2.68 -8.51
C SER A 173 14.60 -2.97 -9.30
N LEU A 174 15.77 -2.73 -8.71
CA LEU A 174 17.05 -3.08 -9.31
C LEU A 174 17.14 -4.60 -9.57
N LEU A 175 16.79 -5.42 -8.57
CA LEU A 175 16.79 -6.88 -8.74
C LEU A 175 15.82 -7.33 -9.83
N GLY A 176 14.63 -6.71 -9.92
CA GLY A 176 13.67 -6.93 -11.01
C GLY A 176 14.25 -6.61 -12.40
N ILE A 177 14.96 -5.49 -12.53
CA ILE A 177 15.68 -5.11 -13.76
C ILE A 177 16.75 -6.15 -14.11
N LEU A 178 17.56 -6.58 -13.14
CA LEU A 178 18.59 -7.60 -13.35
C LEU A 178 17.98 -8.94 -13.79
N MET A 179 16.82 -9.34 -13.26
CA MET A 179 16.09 -10.53 -13.74
C MET A 179 15.66 -10.38 -15.21
N LEU A 180 15.13 -9.23 -15.62
CA LEU A 180 14.78 -8.96 -17.02
C LEU A 180 15.99 -8.97 -17.93
N LEU A 181 17.11 -8.39 -17.51
CA LEU A 181 18.37 -8.44 -18.25
C LEU A 181 18.89 -9.88 -18.43
N THR A 182 18.75 -10.73 -17.40
CA THR A 182 19.08 -12.15 -17.48
C THR A 182 18.21 -12.88 -18.51
N LEU A 183 16.93 -12.53 -18.63
CA LEU A 183 16.04 -13.09 -19.65
C LEU A 183 16.34 -12.58 -21.05
N LEU A 184 16.91 -11.39 -21.19
CA LEU A 184 17.21 -10.75 -22.48
C LEU A 184 18.61 -11.04 -23.01
N SER A 185 19.57 -11.38 -22.14
CA SER A 185 20.97 -11.54 -22.52
C SER A 185 21.67 -12.61 -21.68
N PRO A 186 22.39 -13.55 -22.29
CA PRO A 186 23.15 -14.59 -21.59
C PRO A 186 24.38 -14.04 -20.83
N VAL A 187 24.72 -12.78 -21.00
CA VAL A 187 25.83 -12.12 -20.27
C VAL A 187 25.49 -11.98 -18.78
N PHE A 188 24.19 -11.83 -18.47
CA PHE A 188 23.73 -11.72 -17.09
C PHE A 188 23.34 -13.10 -16.55
N THR A 189 24.02 -13.57 -15.52
CA THR A 189 23.88 -14.94 -14.97
C THR A 189 23.22 -14.95 -13.59
N LEU A 190 22.12 -14.23 -13.41
CA LEU A 190 21.36 -14.26 -12.16
C LEU A 190 20.51 -15.54 -12.08
N SER A 191 20.51 -16.20 -10.93
CA SER A 191 19.64 -17.36 -10.71
C SER A 191 18.16 -17.00 -10.74
N LEU A 192 17.45 -17.36 -11.81
CA LEU A 192 16.00 -17.15 -11.94
C LEU A 192 15.16 -18.06 -11.02
N VAL A 193 15.78 -18.95 -10.25
CA VAL A 193 15.13 -19.73 -9.19
C VAL A 193 15.18 -18.98 -7.86
N LYS A 194 16.30 -18.32 -7.56
CA LYS A 194 16.56 -17.66 -6.28
C LYS A 194 16.16 -16.18 -6.26
N ALA A 195 16.31 -15.48 -7.39
CA ALA A 195 16.04 -14.05 -7.47
C ALA A 195 14.56 -13.67 -7.29
N PRO A 196 13.56 -14.40 -7.86
CA PRO A 196 12.15 -14.03 -7.66
C PRO A 196 11.67 -14.05 -6.20
N PRO A 197 12.01 -15.05 -5.36
CA PRO A 197 11.69 -15.00 -3.93
C PRO A 197 12.36 -13.81 -3.20
N ALA A 198 13.61 -13.49 -3.53
CA ALA A 198 14.32 -12.35 -2.95
C ALA A 198 13.69 -11.01 -3.38
N HIS A 199 13.34 -10.87 -4.67
CA HIS A 199 12.59 -9.73 -5.19
C HIS A 199 11.24 -9.58 -4.46
N ALA A 200 10.47 -10.65 -4.33
CA ALA A 200 9.19 -10.62 -3.63
C ALA A 200 9.35 -10.23 -2.15
N LEU A 201 10.38 -10.75 -1.45
CA LEU A 201 10.68 -10.38 -0.07
C LEU A 201 11.02 -8.90 0.07
N MET A 202 11.82 -8.32 -0.83
CA MET A 202 12.13 -6.88 -0.82
C MET A 202 10.88 -6.05 -1.12
N MET A 203 10.08 -6.43 -2.11
CA MET A 203 8.92 -5.64 -2.55
C MET A 203 7.74 -5.73 -1.58
N ILE A 204 7.40 -6.92 -1.11
CA ILE A 204 6.24 -7.10 -0.23
C ILE A 204 6.63 -6.90 1.23
N GLY A 205 7.70 -7.56 1.68
CA GLY A 205 8.18 -7.45 3.06
C GLY A 205 8.83 -6.11 3.33
N GLY A 206 9.85 -5.77 2.55
CA GLY A 206 10.66 -4.56 2.73
C GLY A 206 9.93 -3.27 2.36
N TRP A 207 9.40 -3.18 1.14
CA TRP A 207 8.72 -1.97 0.69
C TRP A 207 7.32 -1.85 1.29
N LEU A 208 6.38 -2.72 0.90
CA LEU A 208 4.98 -2.51 1.23
C LEU A 208 4.69 -2.73 2.73
N THR A 209 5.18 -3.80 3.34
CA THR A 209 4.86 -4.12 4.74
C THR A 209 5.54 -3.16 5.71
N LEU A 210 6.84 -2.87 5.55
CA LEU A 210 7.53 -1.92 6.44
C LEU A 210 6.99 -0.51 6.26
N LEU A 211 6.60 -0.10 5.04
CA LEU A 211 5.96 1.18 4.81
C LEU A 211 4.59 1.26 5.51
N VAL A 212 3.77 0.22 5.38
CA VAL A 212 2.47 0.11 6.06
C VAL A 212 2.66 0.24 7.57
N MET A 213 3.62 -0.48 8.15
CA MET A 213 3.93 -0.38 9.57
C MET A 213 4.33 1.05 9.96
N ALA A 214 5.20 1.71 9.19
CA ALA A 214 5.64 3.09 9.44
C ALA A 214 4.49 4.09 9.37
N ILE A 215 3.70 4.08 8.30
CA ILE A 215 2.57 5.01 8.11
C ILE A 215 1.51 4.80 9.18
N PHE A 216 1.23 3.54 9.53
CA PHE A 216 0.17 3.21 10.48
C PHE A 216 0.46 3.71 11.90
N LEU A 217 1.72 3.89 12.30
CA LEU A 217 2.06 4.56 13.54
C LEU A 217 1.43 5.95 13.65
N ARG A 218 1.32 6.66 12.54
CA ARG A 218 0.71 8.00 12.47
C ARG A 218 -0.79 7.98 12.21
N THR A 219 -1.24 7.08 11.34
CA THR A 219 -2.65 7.03 10.94
C THR A 219 -3.54 6.24 11.90
N SER A 220 -2.95 5.46 12.81
CA SER A 220 -3.69 4.70 13.83
C SER A 220 -4.55 5.58 14.73
N GLY A 221 -4.06 6.74 15.16
CA GLY A 221 -4.80 7.67 16.00
C GLY A 221 -6.13 8.11 15.38
N PRO A 222 -6.12 8.72 14.19
CA PRO A 222 -7.34 9.09 13.47
C PRO A 222 -8.24 7.89 13.12
N LEU A 223 -7.66 6.76 12.72
CA LEU A 223 -8.39 5.59 12.23
C LEU A 223 -9.04 4.78 13.37
N LEU A 224 -8.33 4.58 14.47
CA LEU A 224 -8.77 3.73 15.59
C LEU A 224 -9.21 4.52 16.83
N GLY A 225 -9.02 5.86 16.84
CA GLY A 225 -9.19 6.70 18.03
C GLY A 225 -8.07 6.52 19.06
N ARG A 226 -7.00 5.78 18.72
CA ARG A 226 -5.84 5.51 19.58
C ARG A 226 -4.56 5.47 18.77
N SER A 227 -3.52 6.15 19.27
CA SER A 227 -2.19 6.09 18.66
C SER A 227 -1.49 4.80 19.02
N LEU A 228 -0.79 4.20 18.03
CA LEU A 228 0.15 3.09 18.24
C LEU A 228 1.57 3.58 18.55
N MET A 229 1.76 4.89 18.72
CA MET A 229 3.08 5.43 18.99
C MET A 229 3.66 4.90 20.31
N GLY A 230 4.89 4.43 20.26
CA GLY A 230 5.63 3.87 21.39
C GLY A 230 6.82 3.05 20.93
N ASP A 231 7.66 2.62 21.87
CA ASP A 231 8.90 1.90 21.54
C ASP A 231 8.65 0.51 20.94
N LEU A 232 7.60 -0.17 21.41
CA LEU A 232 7.34 -1.55 20.99
C LEU A 232 7.06 -1.69 19.49
N PRO A 233 6.17 -0.88 18.86
CA PRO A 233 5.98 -0.91 17.41
C PRO A 233 7.24 -0.51 16.62
N VAL A 234 8.02 0.44 17.12
CA VAL A 234 9.27 0.86 16.45
C VAL A 234 10.29 -0.27 16.48
N ARG A 235 10.48 -0.92 17.64
CA ARG A 235 11.33 -2.12 17.75
C ARG A 235 10.83 -3.24 16.86
N GLY A 236 9.51 -3.45 16.78
CA GLY A 236 8.90 -4.41 15.86
C GLY A 236 9.25 -4.13 14.40
N TRP A 237 9.18 -2.87 13.98
CA TRP A 237 9.59 -2.46 12.63
C TRP A 237 11.08 -2.72 12.37
N LEU A 238 11.96 -2.35 13.32
CA LEU A 238 13.40 -2.59 13.19
C LEU A 238 13.74 -4.08 13.08
N LEU A 239 13.13 -4.92 13.93
CA LEU A 239 13.35 -6.37 13.87
C LEU A 239 12.83 -6.97 12.58
N ALA A 240 11.66 -6.53 12.09
CA ALA A 240 11.12 -7.00 10.81
C ALA A 240 12.07 -6.66 9.65
N GLY A 241 12.56 -5.43 9.59
CA GLY A 241 13.53 -4.99 8.59
C GLY A 241 14.87 -5.73 8.67
N SER A 242 15.40 -5.92 9.88
CA SER A 242 16.62 -6.68 10.11
C SER A 242 16.47 -8.14 9.71
N GLY A 243 15.30 -8.74 9.96
CA GLY A 243 15.00 -10.10 9.53
C GLY A 243 15.02 -10.26 8.01
N ILE A 244 14.48 -9.28 7.28
CA ILE A 244 14.54 -9.25 5.80
C ILE A 244 16.00 -9.16 5.34
N ILE A 245 16.78 -8.23 5.89
CA ILE A 245 18.21 -8.05 5.53
C ILE A 245 18.99 -9.35 5.77
N LEU A 246 18.73 -10.02 6.89
CA LEU A 246 19.41 -11.28 7.22
C LEU A 246 18.98 -12.45 6.30
N ALA A 247 17.72 -12.50 5.86
CA ALA A 247 17.23 -13.56 4.97
C ALA A 247 17.70 -13.41 3.52
N LEU A 248 17.96 -12.19 3.03
CA LEU A 248 18.33 -11.94 1.62
C LEU A 248 19.59 -12.69 1.16
N PRO A 249 20.71 -12.73 1.91
CA PRO A 249 21.86 -13.55 1.51
C PRO A 249 21.53 -15.03 1.39
N GLY A 250 20.64 -15.56 2.26
CA GLY A 250 20.20 -16.96 2.18
C GLY A 250 19.42 -17.29 0.90
N LEU A 251 18.72 -16.27 0.33
CA LEU A 251 18.00 -16.41 -0.94
C LEU A 251 18.90 -16.20 -2.16
N LEU A 252 19.80 -15.20 -2.14
CA LEU A 252 20.57 -14.78 -3.30
C LEU A 252 21.88 -15.57 -3.49
N ILE A 253 22.57 -15.87 -2.39
CA ILE A 253 23.84 -16.60 -2.38
C ILE A 253 23.69 -17.93 -1.63
N PRO A 254 24.63 -18.89 -1.74
CA PRO A 254 24.50 -20.21 -1.13
C PRO A 254 24.77 -20.19 0.40
N LEU A 255 24.03 -19.38 1.13
CA LEU A 255 24.07 -19.26 2.61
C LEU A 255 22.70 -19.57 3.23
N PRO A 256 22.09 -20.77 2.97
CA PRO A 256 20.73 -21.07 3.42
C PRO A 256 20.57 -21.07 4.94
N ILE A 257 21.66 -21.19 5.69
CA ILE A 257 21.68 -21.13 7.17
C ILE A 257 21.14 -19.79 7.70
N LEU A 258 21.15 -18.72 6.89
CA LEU A 258 20.65 -17.40 7.28
C LEU A 258 19.13 -17.26 7.11
N LEU A 259 18.47 -18.17 6.37
CA LEU A 259 17.02 -18.10 6.15
C LEU A 259 16.21 -18.29 7.45
N PRO A 260 16.41 -19.37 8.24
CA PRO A 260 15.63 -19.57 9.46
C PRO A 260 15.78 -18.41 10.46
N PRO A 261 16.98 -17.95 10.84
CA PRO A 261 17.10 -16.81 11.76
C PRO A 261 16.56 -15.50 11.17
N GLY A 262 16.70 -15.27 9.87
CA GLY A 262 16.13 -14.10 9.20
C GLY A 262 14.59 -14.09 9.28
N PHE A 263 13.95 -15.20 8.94
CA PHE A 263 12.49 -15.32 9.05
C PHE A 263 12.00 -15.30 10.50
N ALA A 264 12.71 -15.93 11.44
CA ALA A 264 12.38 -15.88 12.87
C ALA A 264 12.43 -14.45 13.41
N LEU A 265 13.47 -13.69 13.05
CA LEU A 265 13.63 -12.29 13.45
C LEU A 265 12.54 -11.41 12.82
N GLY A 266 12.22 -11.63 11.55
CA GLY A 266 11.14 -10.95 10.84
C GLY A 266 9.78 -11.21 11.50
N ALA A 267 9.48 -12.47 11.79
CA ALA A 267 8.26 -12.88 12.48
C ALA A 267 8.15 -12.27 13.89
N ALA A 268 9.24 -12.30 14.67
CA ALA A 268 9.29 -11.65 15.97
C ALA A 268 8.99 -10.15 15.87
N GLY A 269 9.53 -9.48 14.85
CA GLY A 269 9.25 -8.07 14.55
C GLY A 269 7.76 -7.81 14.29
N VAL A 270 7.13 -8.61 13.44
CA VAL A 270 5.69 -8.50 13.12
C VAL A 270 4.84 -8.79 14.36
N ILE A 271 5.18 -9.79 15.17
CA ILE A 271 4.49 -10.10 16.43
C ILE A 271 4.59 -8.92 17.42
N LEU A 272 5.79 -8.38 17.61
CA LEU A 272 6.03 -7.25 18.52
C LEU A 272 5.19 -6.02 18.10
N TYR A 273 5.10 -5.75 16.82
CA TYR A 273 4.26 -4.71 16.26
C TYR A 273 2.77 -5.04 16.44
N GLY A 274 2.39 -6.30 16.27
CA GLY A 274 1.02 -6.78 16.35
C GLY A 274 0.38 -6.70 17.75
N ILE A 275 1.17 -6.78 18.83
CA ILE A 275 0.67 -6.75 20.22
C ILE A 275 -0.11 -5.44 20.53
N PRO A 276 0.50 -4.23 20.39
CA PRO A 276 -0.23 -2.99 20.63
C PRO A 276 -1.35 -2.77 19.62
N LEU A 277 -1.17 -3.23 18.39
CA LEU A 277 -2.17 -3.17 17.34
C LEU A 277 -3.43 -3.98 17.68
N LYS A 278 -3.29 -5.24 18.12
CA LYS A 278 -4.42 -6.08 18.56
C LYS A 278 -5.21 -5.38 19.66
N ARG A 279 -4.51 -4.79 20.65
CA ARG A 279 -5.14 -4.03 21.74
C ARG A 279 -5.91 -2.82 21.21
N ALA A 280 -5.29 -2.04 20.31
CA ALA A 280 -5.92 -0.86 19.72
C ALA A 280 -7.17 -1.23 18.89
N LEU A 281 -7.10 -2.30 18.08
CA LEU A 281 -8.23 -2.80 17.29
C LEU A 281 -9.39 -3.32 18.16
N GLY A 282 -9.09 -3.96 19.29
CA GLY A 282 -10.11 -4.44 20.24
C GLY A 282 -10.87 -3.30 20.93
N MET A 283 -10.20 -2.17 21.16
CA MET A 283 -10.76 -0.99 21.85
C MET A 283 -11.29 0.09 20.87
N ALA A 284 -11.09 -0.08 19.58
CA ALA A 284 -11.50 0.90 18.57
C ALA A 284 -13.02 1.09 18.56
N ARG A 285 -13.45 2.36 18.57
CA ARG A 285 -14.85 2.77 18.45
C ARG A 285 -15.01 3.83 17.35
N PRO A 286 -14.67 3.51 16.09
CA PRO A 286 -14.76 4.47 15.00
C PRO A 286 -16.20 4.75 14.63
N VAL A 287 -16.49 5.98 14.20
CA VAL A 287 -17.79 6.38 13.64
C VAL A 287 -18.09 5.58 12.37
N ASN A 288 -17.09 5.42 11.50
CA ASN A 288 -17.18 4.56 10.34
C ASN A 288 -16.47 3.22 10.61
N ARG A 289 -17.22 2.12 10.58
CA ARG A 289 -16.70 0.76 10.84
C ARG A 289 -16.08 0.10 9.62
N ILE A 290 -16.31 0.61 8.42
CA ILE A 290 -15.81 -0.01 7.17
C ILE A 290 -14.28 -0.08 7.13
N PRO A 291 -13.52 1.00 7.41
CA PRO A 291 -12.08 0.92 7.52
C PRO A 291 -11.59 -0.16 8.51
N LEU A 292 -12.29 -0.31 9.64
CA LEU A 292 -11.95 -1.30 10.65
C LEU A 292 -12.17 -2.74 10.15
N TRP A 293 -13.20 -2.99 9.34
CA TRP A 293 -13.44 -4.30 8.73
C TRP A 293 -12.33 -4.67 7.75
N PHE A 294 -11.99 -3.76 6.84
CA PHE A 294 -10.86 -3.96 5.93
C PHE A 294 -9.56 -4.20 6.69
N LEU A 295 -9.30 -3.43 7.74
CA LEU A 295 -8.11 -3.56 8.55
C LEU A 295 -8.01 -4.92 9.25
N ARG A 296 -9.09 -5.35 9.94
CA ARG A 296 -9.15 -6.67 10.58
C ARG A 296 -8.97 -7.80 9.58
N SER A 297 -9.64 -7.72 8.44
CA SER A 297 -9.53 -8.70 7.37
C SER A 297 -8.12 -8.73 6.77
N SER A 298 -7.48 -7.56 6.58
CA SER A 298 -6.08 -7.46 6.18
C SER A 298 -5.17 -8.29 7.08
N PHE A 299 -5.28 -8.13 8.40
CA PHE A 299 -4.48 -8.91 9.35
C PHE A 299 -4.80 -10.41 9.33
N THR A 300 -6.07 -10.78 9.14
CA THR A 300 -6.45 -12.20 8.99
C THR A 300 -5.76 -12.80 7.77
N TRP A 301 -5.79 -12.12 6.63
CA TRP A 301 -5.13 -12.60 5.42
C TRP A 301 -3.60 -12.62 5.54
N LEU A 302 -2.99 -11.60 6.17
CA LEU A 302 -1.54 -11.59 6.42
C LEU A 302 -1.11 -12.76 7.33
N LEU A 303 -1.89 -13.06 8.38
CA LEU A 303 -1.63 -14.21 9.23
C LEU A 303 -1.78 -15.52 8.46
N SER A 304 -2.85 -15.66 7.68
CA SER A 304 -3.08 -16.85 6.85
C SER A 304 -1.95 -17.07 5.83
N GLY A 305 -1.50 -15.98 5.17
CA GLY A 305 -0.37 -16.01 4.25
C GLY A 305 0.94 -16.37 4.93
N GLY A 306 1.18 -15.83 6.13
CA GLY A 306 2.35 -16.17 6.95
C GLY A 306 2.37 -17.63 7.38
N LEU A 307 1.23 -18.18 7.82
CA LEU A 307 1.08 -19.60 8.16
C LEU A 307 1.29 -20.49 6.93
N LEU A 308 0.67 -20.13 5.78
CA LEU A 308 0.86 -20.88 4.54
C LEU A 308 2.33 -20.88 4.10
N LEU A 309 3.00 -19.73 4.17
CA LEU A 309 4.43 -19.61 3.87
C LEU A 309 5.24 -20.52 4.81
N PHE A 310 4.99 -20.45 6.13
CA PHE A 310 5.70 -21.27 7.13
C PHE A 310 5.55 -22.77 6.86
N PHE A 311 4.33 -23.26 6.66
CA PHE A 311 4.08 -24.69 6.40
C PHE A 311 4.59 -25.13 5.01
N SER A 312 4.76 -24.21 4.07
CA SER A 312 5.30 -24.52 2.74
C SER A 312 6.84 -24.48 2.65
N MET A 313 7.54 -24.04 3.70
CA MET A 313 9.02 -23.93 3.69
C MET A 313 9.73 -25.28 3.46
N GLY A 314 9.12 -26.40 3.84
CA GLY A 314 9.63 -27.75 3.57
C GLY A 314 9.18 -28.33 2.22
N SER A 315 8.30 -27.64 1.49
CA SER A 315 7.75 -28.12 0.21
C SER A 315 8.72 -27.87 -0.93
N ARG A 316 8.88 -28.87 -1.83
CA ARG A 316 9.63 -28.69 -3.07
C ARG A 316 8.98 -27.66 -4.02
N HIS A 317 7.67 -27.45 -3.89
CA HIS A 317 6.86 -26.55 -4.73
C HIS A 317 5.96 -25.68 -3.84
N PRO A 318 6.50 -24.65 -3.20
CA PRO A 318 5.68 -23.74 -2.39
C PRO A 318 4.65 -23.05 -3.29
N PRO A 319 3.40 -22.86 -2.82
CA PRO A 319 2.35 -22.23 -3.61
C PRO A 319 2.56 -20.71 -3.68
N LEU A 320 3.66 -20.29 -4.29
CA LEU A 320 4.11 -18.90 -4.32
C LEU A 320 3.04 -17.95 -4.88
N ALA A 321 2.31 -18.35 -5.93
CA ALA A 321 1.25 -17.55 -6.52
C ALA A 321 0.12 -17.24 -5.51
N VAL A 322 -0.26 -18.23 -4.70
CA VAL A 322 -1.27 -18.08 -3.63
C VAL A 322 -0.76 -17.14 -2.56
N ILE A 323 0.48 -17.36 -2.12
CA ILE A 323 1.13 -16.54 -1.09
C ILE A 323 1.19 -15.07 -1.55
N LEU A 324 1.63 -14.82 -2.79
CA LEU A 324 1.68 -13.47 -3.37
C LEU A 324 0.29 -12.82 -3.43
N LEU A 325 -0.73 -13.55 -3.86
CA LEU A 325 -2.10 -13.04 -3.92
C LEU A 325 -2.63 -12.70 -2.53
N ILE A 326 -2.41 -13.59 -1.55
CA ILE A 326 -2.82 -13.35 -0.16
C ILE A 326 -2.12 -12.11 0.40
N PHE A 327 -0.82 -11.96 0.24
CA PHE A 327 -0.09 -10.81 0.76
C PHE A 327 -0.46 -9.51 0.03
N LEU A 328 -0.49 -9.52 -1.32
CA LEU A 328 -0.74 -8.31 -2.11
C LEU A 328 -2.21 -7.87 -2.00
N VAL A 329 -3.15 -8.76 -2.27
CA VAL A 329 -4.58 -8.39 -2.37
C VAL A 329 -5.27 -8.53 -1.03
N GLY A 330 -5.08 -9.67 -0.35
CA GLY A 330 -5.70 -9.96 0.94
C GLY A 330 -5.13 -9.13 2.09
N GLY A 331 -3.82 -9.00 2.15
CA GLY A 331 -3.11 -8.27 3.19
C GLY A 331 -3.01 -6.78 2.90
N VAL A 332 -1.94 -6.40 2.21
CA VAL A 332 -1.58 -5.00 1.96
C VAL A 332 -2.69 -4.25 1.20
N GLY A 333 -3.32 -4.89 0.20
CA GLY A 333 -4.41 -4.27 -0.56
C GLY A 333 -5.58 -3.83 0.31
N GLN A 334 -6.00 -4.68 1.24
CA GLN A 334 -7.07 -4.31 2.18
C GLN A 334 -6.64 -3.25 3.19
N PHE A 335 -5.37 -3.24 3.59
CA PHE A 335 -4.85 -2.16 4.42
C PHE A 335 -4.96 -0.81 3.70
N PHE A 336 -4.61 -0.76 2.42
CA PHE A 336 -4.77 0.45 1.60
C PHE A 336 -6.26 0.82 1.44
N LEU A 337 -7.15 -0.13 1.22
CA LEU A 337 -8.59 0.14 1.16
C LEU A 337 -9.14 0.68 2.50
N ALA A 338 -8.67 0.17 3.64
CA ALA A 338 -9.02 0.73 4.95
C ALA A 338 -8.66 2.22 5.04
N HIS A 339 -7.45 2.58 4.60
CA HIS A 339 -7.01 3.98 4.56
C HIS A 339 -7.77 4.79 3.52
N LEU A 340 -8.07 4.22 2.36
CA LEU A 340 -8.86 4.88 1.32
C LEU A 340 -10.27 5.22 1.83
N TYR A 341 -10.94 4.31 2.53
CA TYR A 341 -12.25 4.58 3.13
C TYR A 341 -12.20 5.55 4.32
N HIS A 342 -11.04 5.73 4.93
CA HIS A 342 -10.85 6.71 6.01
C HIS A 342 -10.44 8.08 5.51
N LEU A 343 -9.40 8.14 4.67
CA LEU A 343 -8.80 9.39 4.20
C LEU A 343 -9.39 9.87 2.87
N GLY A 344 -9.82 8.94 2.00
CA GLY A 344 -10.30 9.25 0.64
C GLY A 344 -11.45 10.26 0.62
N PRO A 345 -12.51 10.10 1.43
CA PRO A 345 -13.60 11.08 1.48
C PRO A 345 -13.12 12.47 1.87
N ARG A 346 -12.21 12.55 2.86
CA ARG A 346 -11.63 13.84 3.28
C ARG A 346 -10.82 14.50 2.17
N LEU A 347 -10.06 13.69 1.44
CA LEU A 347 -9.24 14.18 0.34
C LEU A 347 -10.10 14.65 -0.84
N LEU A 348 -11.16 13.90 -1.18
CA LEU A 348 -12.13 14.32 -2.19
C LEU A 348 -12.79 15.64 -1.84
N SER A 349 -13.16 15.82 -0.58
CA SER A 349 -13.74 17.05 -0.04
C SER A 349 -12.78 18.24 -0.17
N ILE A 350 -11.54 18.07 0.27
CA ILE A 350 -10.49 19.11 0.16
C ILE A 350 -10.17 19.43 -1.31
N LEU A 351 -10.07 18.42 -2.18
CA LEU A 351 -9.80 18.61 -3.61
C LEU A 351 -10.90 19.41 -4.30
N ARG A 352 -12.15 19.23 -3.86
CA ARG A 352 -13.31 19.89 -4.48
C ARG A 352 -13.57 21.29 -3.92
N ASN A 353 -13.51 21.46 -2.61
CA ASN A 353 -13.99 22.64 -1.90
C ASN A 353 -12.86 23.48 -1.29
N GLY A 354 -11.62 22.99 -1.39
CA GLY A 354 -10.44 23.62 -0.81
C GLY A 354 -10.08 23.12 0.60
N PRO A 355 -8.92 23.53 1.12
CA PRO A 355 -8.35 23.01 2.37
C PRO A 355 -9.16 23.34 3.63
N GLY A 356 -10.04 24.34 3.58
CA GLY A 356 -10.93 24.75 4.68
C GLY A 356 -12.20 23.93 4.82
N ASP A 357 -12.49 23.01 3.88
CA ASP A 357 -13.71 22.22 3.92
C ASP A 357 -13.77 21.31 5.15
N LEU A 358 -14.83 21.43 5.94
CA LEU A 358 -15.10 20.67 7.16
C LEU A 358 -16.15 19.57 6.97
N THR A 359 -16.54 19.23 5.73
CA THR A 359 -17.51 18.18 5.45
C THR A 359 -17.12 16.88 6.17
N PRO A 360 -18.01 16.31 7.01
CA PRO A 360 -17.70 15.05 7.70
C PRO A 360 -17.46 13.93 6.71
N PRO A 361 -16.31 13.20 6.77
CA PRO A 361 -15.99 12.12 5.82
C PRO A 361 -17.09 11.06 5.68
N VAL A 362 -17.79 10.78 6.78
CA VAL A 362 -18.91 9.81 6.81
C VAL A 362 -20.08 10.24 5.94
N ALA A 363 -20.34 11.54 5.81
CA ALA A 363 -21.44 12.08 4.99
C ALA A 363 -21.20 11.85 3.48
N LEU A 364 -19.95 11.63 3.08
CA LEU A 364 -19.55 11.39 1.69
C LEU A 364 -19.61 9.91 1.29
N LEU A 365 -19.92 9.00 2.23
CA LEU A 365 -19.93 7.57 2.01
C LEU A 365 -21.35 6.99 2.01
N ASN A 366 -21.63 6.12 1.06
CA ASN A 366 -22.85 5.32 1.06
C ASN A 366 -22.60 3.98 1.76
N ARG A 367 -23.17 3.81 2.96
CA ARG A 367 -22.95 2.62 3.79
C ARG A 367 -23.25 1.30 3.07
N LYS A 368 -24.34 1.23 2.28
CA LYS A 368 -24.71 -0.01 1.56
C LYS A 368 -23.67 -0.36 0.50
N ARG A 369 -23.19 0.62 -0.28
CA ARG A 369 -22.15 0.41 -1.28
C ARG A 369 -20.82 0.02 -0.62
N SER A 370 -20.44 0.67 0.46
CA SER A 370 -19.21 0.34 1.20
C SER A 370 -19.23 -1.10 1.73
N ILE A 371 -20.38 -1.57 2.24
CA ILE A 371 -20.57 -2.97 2.67
C ILE A 371 -20.47 -3.91 1.46
N ALA A 372 -21.15 -3.59 0.35
CA ALA A 372 -21.08 -4.39 -0.87
C ALA A 372 -19.64 -4.49 -1.39
N THR A 373 -18.91 -3.37 -1.43
CA THR A 373 -17.48 -3.37 -1.81
C THR A 373 -16.68 -4.31 -0.92
N PHE A 374 -16.85 -4.25 0.40
CA PHE A 374 -16.15 -5.11 1.34
C PHE A 374 -16.45 -6.59 1.06
N LEU A 375 -17.72 -6.98 0.99
CA LEU A 375 -18.12 -8.38 0.79
C LEU A 375 -17.66 -8.94 -0.55
N LEU A 376 -17.84 -8.17 -1.63
CA LEU A 376 -17.39 -8.56 -2.97
C LEU A 376 -15.87 -8.69 -3.05
N TYR A 377 -15.14 -7.80 -2.38
CA TYR A 377 -13.69 -7.88 -2.33
C TYR A 377 -13.20 -9.12 -1.58
N GLN A 378 -13.84 -9.47 -0.44
CA GLN A 378 -13.53 -10.71 0.29
C GLN A 378 -13.82 -11.95 -0.57
N ALA A 379 -14.96 -11.99 -1.25
CA ALA A 379 -15.31 -13.07 -2.15
C ALA A 379 -14.29 -13.17 -3.31
N GLY A 380 -13.87 -12.02 -3.87
CA GLY A 380 -12.86 -11.95 -4.91
C GLY A 380 -11.55 -12.60 -4.50
N ILE A 381 -11.04 -12.28 -3.31
CA ILE A 381 -9.83 -12.90 -2.76
C ILE A 381 -10.05 -14.40 -2.52
N ALA A 382 -11.13 -14.77 -1.82
CA ALA A 382 -11.38 -16.15 -1.44
C ALA A 382 -11.47 -17.08 -2.67
N PHE A 383 -12.26 -16.73 -3.69
CA PHE A 383 -12.36 -17.50 -4.91
C PHE A 383 -11.04 -17.56 -5.67
N SER A 384 -10.30 -16.45 -5.75
CA SER A 384 -9.00 -16.42 -6.40
C SER A 384 -7.98 -17.32 -5.70
N VAL A 385 -7.92 -17.27 -4.36
CA VAL A 385 -7.04 -18.14 -3.56
C VAL A 385 -7.42 -19.61 -3.70
N LEU A 386 -8.70 -19.94 -3.54
CA LEU A 386 -9.19 -21.32 -3.64
C LEU A 386 -8.97 -21.92 -5.02
N SER A 387 -8.95 -21.10 -6.09
CA SER A 387 -8.70 -21.56 -7.44
C SER A 387 -7.35 -22.24 -7.63
N PHE A 388 -6.34 -21.86 -6.84
CA PHE A 388 -5.00 -22.45 -6.95
C PHE A 388 -4.86 -23.80 -6.23
N PHE A 389 -5.83 -24.19 -5.41
CA PHE A 389 -5.89 -25.51 -4.76
C PHE A 389 -6.76 -26.51 -5.54
N ARG A 390 -7.23 -26.14 -6.72
CA ARG A 390 -8.03 -26.96 -7.59
C ARG A 390 -7.37 -27.05 -8.96
N GLU A 391 -7.66 -28.14 -9.67
CA GLU A 391 -7.20 -28.37 -11.03
C GLU A 391 -8.36 -28.38 -12.03
N GLY A 392 -8.03 -28.31 -13.32
CA GLY A 392 -8.99 -28.39 -14.41
C GLY A 392 -9.91 -27.17 -14.52
N ASP A 393 -11.11 -27.42 -15.07
CA ASP A 393 -12.07 -26.35 -15.37
C ASP A 393 -12.61 -25.65 -14.14
N LEU A 394 -12.75 -26.38 -13.02
CA LEU A 394 -13.18 -25.77 -11.76
C LEU A 394 -12.22 -24.66 -11.28
N SER A 395 -10.91 -24.85 -11.44
CA SER A 395 -9.91 -23.82 -11.15
C SER A 395 -10.16 -22.54 -11.97
N SER A 396 -10.42 -22.69 -13.27
CA SER A 396 -10.69 -21.57 -14.17
C SER A 396 -12.00 -20.85 -13.82
N VAL A 397 -13.06 -21.61 -13.52
CA VAL A 397 -14.35 -21.05 -13.08
C VAL A 397 -14.20 -20.27 -11.77
N MET A 398 -13.52 -20.83 -10.77
CA MET A 398 -13.28 -20.15 -9.49
C MET A 398 -12.42 -18.88 -9.67
N ARG A 399 -11.40 -18.92 -10.51
CA ARG A 399 -10.55 -17.76 -10.82
C ARG A 399 -11.34 -16.67 -11.51
N LEU A 400 -12.22 -17.03 -12.45
CA LEU A 400 -13.12 -16.10 -13.14
C LEU A 400 -14.13 -15.51 -12.16
N ALA A 401 -14.74 -16.31 -11.28
CA ALA A 401 -15.62 -15.83 -10.22
C ALA A 401 -14.92 -14.86 -9.29
N GLY A 402 -13.68 -15.16 -8.89
CA GLY A 402 -12.82 -14.28 -8.08
C GLY A 402 -12.54 -12.94 -8.78
N ALA A 403 -12.14 -12.98 -10.03
CA ALA A 403 -11.90 -11.79 -10.84
C ALA A 403 -13.17 -10.95 -11.03
N THR A 404 -14.29 -11.58 -11.31
CA THR A 404 -15.58 -10.89 -11.51
C THR A 404 -16.05 -10.21 -10.22
N THR A 405 -16.02 -10.91 -9.09
CA THR A 405 -16.44 -10.32 -7.80
C THR A 405 -15.49 -9.21 -7.37
N GLY A 406 -14.17 -9.36 -7.57
CA GLY A 406 -13.19 -8.31 -7.32
C GLY A 406 -13.38 -7.09 -8.23
N PHE A 407 -13.70 -7.30 -9.51
CA PHE A 407 -14.02 -6.22 -10.44
C PHE A 407 -15.32 -5.49 -10.07
N LEU A 408 -16.35 -6.23 -9.65
CA LEU A 408 -17.57 -5.61 -9.11
C LEU A 408 -17.28 -4.79 -7.86
N ALA A 409 -16.44 -5.27 -6.95
CA ALA A 409 -15.99 -4.49 -5.80
C ALA A 409 -15.33 -3.18 -6.23
N TRP A 410 -14.49 -3.21 -7.28
CA TRP A 410 -13.88 -2.02 -7.86
C TRP A 410 -14.92 -1.06 -8.47
N ILE A 411 -15.95 -1.57 -9.16
CA ILE A 411 -17.05 -0.73 -9.68
C ILE A 411 -17.78 -0.04 -8.53
N PHE A 412 -18.15 -0.79 -7.46
CA PHE A 412 -18.82 -0.18 -6.31
C PHE A 412 -17.97 0.87 -5.62
N LEU A 413 -16.66 0.65 -5.50
CA LEU A 413 -15.71 1.64 -4.99
C LEU A 413 -15.64 2.88 -5.89
N SER A 414 -15.64 2.70 -7.22
CA SER A 414 -15.66 3.80 -8.20
C SER A 414 -16.93 4.66 -8.06
N LEU A 415 -18.07 3.99 -7.92
CA LEU A 415 -19.35 4.67 -7.68
C LEU A 415 -19.38 5.41 -6.34
N GLU A 416 -18.71 4.87 -5.31
CA GLU A 416 -18.54 5.52 -4.01
C GLU A 416 -17.72 6.79 -4.13
N ILE A 417 -16.56 6.73 -4.77
CA ILE A 417 -15.68 7.87 -5.03
C ILE A 417 -16.42 8.95 -5.82
N ARG A 418 -17.12 8.57 -6.91
CA ARG A 418 -17.92 9.51 -7.71
C ARG A 418 -19.04 10.15 -6.89
N SER A 419 -19.78 9.34 -6.12
CA SER A 419 -20.87 9.83 -5.27
C SER A 419 -20.34 10.81 -4.21
N GLY A 420 -19.23 10.45 -3.54
CA GLY A 420 -18.56 11.33 -2.57
C GLY A 420 -18.14 12.66 -3.19
N TRP A 421 -17.57 12.62 -4.39
CA TRP A 421 -17.21 13.83 -5.15
C TRP A 421 -18.42 14.71 -5.43
N MET A 422 -19.52 14.12 -5.91
CA MET A 422 -20.77 14.87 -6.20
C MET A 422 -21.41 15.43 -4.94
N THR A 423 -21.37 14.70 -3.83
CA THR A 423 -21.95 15.12 -2.56
C THR A 423 -21.13 16.21 -1.89
N ALA A 424 -19.80 16.18 -1.96
CA ALA A 424 -18.92 17.16 -1.37
C ALA A 424 -19.28 18.63 -1.77
N GLY A 425 -19.74 18.84 -3.01
CA GLY A 425 -20.13 20.17 -3.47
C GLY A 425 -21.54 20.63 -3.09
N ARG A 426 -22.28 19.83 -2.31
CA ARG A 426 -23.67 20.15 -1.93
C ARG A 426 -23.82 20.61 -0.47
N PHE A 427 -22.74 20.58 0.31
CA PHE A 427 -22.79 21.06 1.70
C PHE A 427 -22.75 22.58 1.71
N PRO A 428 -23.85 23.26 2.09
CA PRO A 428 -23.85 24.71 2.18
C PRO A 428 -23.01 25.18 3.37
N GLU A 429 -22.33 26.32 3.22
CA GLU A 429 -21.53 26.99 4.27
C GLU A 429 -22.29 27.21 5.58
N THR A 430 -23.62 27.24 5.52
CA THR A 430 -24.52 27.45 6.68
C THR A 430 -24.46 26.29 7.71
N GLN A 431 -24.06 25.06 7.34
CA GLN A 431 -23.92 23.99 8.31
C GLN A 431 -22.61 24.05 9.11
N GLU A 432 -21.63 24.83 8.69
CA GLU A 432 -20.40 25.06 9.48
C GLU A 432 -20.71 25.69 10.84
N ARG A 433 -21.69 26.57 10.93
CA ARG A 433 -22.08 27.24 12.19
C ARG A 433 -22.82 26.33 13.16
N ILE A 434 -23.47 25.27 12.69
CA ILE A 434 -24.28 24.38 13.52
C ILE A 434 -23.41 23.25 14.12
N LEU A 435 -22.43 22.76 13.39
CA LEU A 435 -21.59 21.64 13.83
C LEU A 435 -20.42 22.07 14.72
N PHE A 436 -19.98 23.31 14.60
CA PHE A 436 -18.92 23.88 15.43
C PHE A 436 -19.30 25.32 15.80
N PRO A 437 -20.04 25.55 16.88
CA PRO A 437 -20.20 26.90 17.40
C PRO A 437 -18.82 27.42 17.80
N ILE A 438 -18.20 28.16 16.88
CA ILE A 438 -16.95 28.86 17.14
C ILE A 438 -17.28 30.00 18.07
N GLY A 439 -16.92 29.80 19.34
CA GLY A 439 -16.67 30.88 20.28
C GLY A 439 -17.80 31.91 20.44
N GLY A 440 -18.59 31.76 21.49
CA GLY A 440 -19.32 32.88 22.01
C GLY A 440 -18.37 34.08 22.12
N LYS A 441 -18.79 35.23 21.59
CA LYS A 441 -18.16 36.51 21.85
C LYS A 441 -18.01 36.61 23.36
N LYS A 442 -16.81 36.79 23.86
CA LYS A 442 -16.58 37.37 25.19
C LYS A 442 -16.98 38.84 25.04
N GLU A 443 -18.12 39.19 25.59
CA GLU A 443 -18.36 40.53 26.04
C GLU A 443 -17.50 40.80 27.27
#